data_554be8ffe58235caf167e33821d1da0d
#
_entry.id   554be8ffe58235caf167e33821d1da0d
#
_cell.length_a   1.000
_cell.length_b   1.000
_cell.length_c   1.000
_cell.angle_alpha   90.00
_cell.angle_beta   90.00
_cell.angle_gamma   90.00
#
_symmetry.space_group_name_H-M   'P 1'
#
loop_
_entity.id
_entity.type
_entity.pdbx_description
1 polymer ?
#
loop_
_entity_poly.entity_id
_entity_poly.type
_entity_poly.pdbx_seq_one_letter_code
_entity_poly.pdbx_strand_id
1 'polypeptide(L)'
;AEKTAGRVAAALGDIREVLGADGMGRVFRAVLTDNGTEFSDEWAIADLVGEGPGETRLFYCDPRRSDQKGACERNHVEIRKLLPKGSGLRFDRLAPADLALAMSHVNSEPRGALGFSTPARAFRAMLGEDAAALLDAYGVEDVALGDLDLTPGLIERARAERGDAPLA
;
A
#
# COMPACT_ATOMS: atom_id res chain seq x y z
N ALA A 1 9.12 1.61 -14.75
CA ALA A 1 9.83 1.71 -13.48
C ALA A 1 10.53 0.39 -13.21
N GLU A 2 11.85 0.40 -13.02
CA GLU A 2 12.58 -0.81 -12.65
C GLU A 2 12.19 -1.21 -11.22
N LYS A 3 11.94 -2.51 -11.02
CA LYS A 3 11.78 -3.09 -9.70
C LYS A 3 13.19 -3.28 -9.12
N THR A 4 13.62 -2.38 -8.27
CA THR A 4 14.95 -2.44 -7.65
C THR A 4 14.83 -2.41 -6.13
N ALA A 5 15.76 -3.07 -5.45
CA ALA A 5 15.85 -3.07 -3.99
C ALA A 5 15.91 -1.63 -3.43
N GLY A 6 16.64 -0.74 -4.10
CA GLY A 6 16.71 0.66 -3.71
C GLY A 6 15.36 1.40 -3.70
N ARG A 7 14.40 1.02 -4.56
CA ARG A 7 13.04 1.62 -4.52
C ARG A 7 12.20 1.11 -3.37
N VAL A 8 12.35 -0.15 -3.00
CA VAL A 8 11.67 -0.71 -1.82
C VAL A 8 12.23 -0.06 -0.56
N ALA A 9 13.56 0.04 -0.45
CA ALA A 9 14.21 0.71 0.65
C ALA A 9 13.79 2.19 0.75
N ALA A 10 13.75 2.93 -0.36
CA ALA A 10 13.28 4.31 -0.39
C ALA A 10 11.83 4.43 0.12
N ALA A 11 10.90 3.58 -0.36
CA ALA A 11 9.51 3.62 0.08
C ALA A 11 9.35 3.29 1.58
N LEU A 12 10.13 2.37 2.13
CA LEU A 12 10.16 2.11 3.56
C LEU A 12 10.78 3.27 4.34
N GLY A 13 11.79 3.93 3.77
CA GLY A 13 12.40 5.15 4.30
C GLY A 13 11.39 6.28 4.42
N ASP A 14 10.62 6.54 3.37
CA ASP A 14 9.54 7.56 3.36
C ASP A 14 8.50 7.28 4.46
N ILE A 15 8.11 6.01 4.63
CA ILE A 15 7.19 5.60 5.68
C ILE A 15 7.79 5.84 7.08
N ARG A 16 9.07 5.49 7.25
CA ARG A 16 9.79 5.72 8.52
C ARG A 16 9.96 7.21 8.83
N GLU A 17 10.12 8.04 7.83
CA GLU A 17 10.18 9.50 7.99
C GLU A 17 8.86 10.05 8.55
N VAL A 18 7.72 9.54 8.05
CA VAL A 18 6.38 9.93 8.53
C VAL A 18 6.13 9.44 9.96
N LEU A 19 6.47 8.20 10.28
CA LEU A 19 6.11 7.54 11.55
C LEU A 19 7.15 7.71 12.65
N GLY A 20 8.39 8.01 12.31
CA GLY A 20 9.53 7.83 13.21
C GLY A 20 9.84 6.35 13.48
N ALA A 21 10.92 6.08 14.20
CA ALA A 21 11.35 4.70 14.51
C ALA A 21 10.31 3.94 15.34
N ASP A 22 9.79 4.57 16.39
CA ASP A 22 8.80 3.97 17.30
C ASP A 22 7.47 3.69 16.60
N GLY A 23 6.98 4.63 15.76
CA GLY A 23 5.77 4.46 14.97
C GLY A 23 5.92 3.34 13.94
N MET A 24 7.08 3.24 13.29
CA MET A 24 7.39 2.15 12.38
C MET A 24 7.21 0.79 13.08
N GLY A 25 7.77 0.59 14.27
CA GLY A 25 7.64 -0.65 15.04
C GLY A 25 6.21 -0.93 15.53
N ARG A 26 5.38 0.10 15.77
CA ARG A 26 3.97 -0.08 16.13
C ARG A 26 3.13 -0.51 14.92
N VAL A 27 3.34 0.12 13.77
CA VAL A 27 2.55 -0.13 12.54
C VAL A 27 3.00 -1.40 11.83
N PHE A 28 4.31 -1.58 11.67
CA PHE A 28 4.91 -2.71 10.94
C PHE A 28 5.61 -3.66 11.91
N ARG A 29 4.83 -4.44 12.68
CA ARG A 29 5.37 -5.45 13.58
C ARG A 29 6.14 -6.56 12.86
N ALA A 30 5.76 -6.82 11.62
CA ALA A 30 6.44 -7.75 10.73
C ALA A 30 6.28 -7.30 9.28
N VAL A 31 7.34 -7.41 8.51
CA VAL A 31 7.35 -7.29 7.06
C VAL A 31 7.64 -8.67 6.49
N LEU A 32 6.75 -9.18 5.67
CA LEU A 32 6.89 -10.46 4.99
C LEU A 32 7.12 -10.25 3.50
N THR A 33 8.25 -10.70 3.00
CA THR A 33 8.63 -10.57 1.59
C THR A 33 8.77 -11.93 0.91
N ASP A 34 8.80 -11.95 -0.41
CA ASP A 34 9.31 -13.10 -1.16
C ASP A 34 10.82 -12.93 -1.43
N ASN A 35 11.41 -13.96 -2.05
CA ASN A 35 12.81 -13.91 -2.47
C ASN A 35 12.98 -13.20 -3.83
N GLY A 36 12.15 -12.18 -4.13
CA GLY A 36 12.27 -11.37 -5.33
C GLY A 36 13.56 -10.53 -5.34
N THR A 37 14.07 -10.23 -6.52
CA THR A 37 15.30 -9.41 -6.67
C THR A 37 15.14 -8.00 -6.08
N GLU A 38 13.90 -7.51 -5.97
CA GLU A 38 13.54 -6.25 -5.32
C GLU A 38 13.75 -6.24 -3.80
N PHE A 39 13.95 -7.41 -3.18
CA PHE A 39 14.23 -7.59 -1.75
C PHE A 39 15.64 -8.14 -1.49
N SER A 40 16.52 -8.13 -2.51
CA SER A 40 17.87 -8.69 -2.41
C SER A 40 18.84 -7.85 -1.57
N ASP A 41 18.52 -6.59 -1.30
CA ASP A 41 19.29 -5.74 -0.39
C ASP A 41 18.74 -5.86 1.03
N GLU A 42 19.03 -7.02 1.64
CA GLU A 42 18.57 -7.35 3.00
C GLU A 42 19.06 -6.33 4.02
N TRP A 43 20.29 -5.83 3.87
CA TRP A 43 20.88 -4.86 4.78
C TRP A 43 20.18 -3.51 4.75
N ALA A 44 19.88 -2.98 3.57
CA ALA A 44 19.16 -1.72 3.44
C ALA A 44 17.74 -1.81 4.00
N ILE A 45 17.08 -2.96 3.84
CA ILE A 45 15.73 -3.18 4.38
C ILE A 45 15.80 -3.40 5.90
N ALA A 46 16.74 -4.20 6.39
CA ALA A 46 16.92 -4.48 7.81
C ALA A 46 17.24 -3.20 8.61
N ASP A 47 18.09 -2.32 8.08
CA ASP A 47 18.42 -1.03 8.71
C ASP A 47 17.18 -0.12 8.86
N LEU A 48 16.25 -0.19 7.91
CA LEU A 48 15.01 0.59 7.92
C LEU A 48 13.95 0.02 8.85
N VAL A 49 13.91 -1.30 9.01
CA VAL A 49 12.91 -1.97 9.86
C VAL A 49 13.39 -2.15 11.31
N GLY A 50 14.71 -2.10 11.55
CA GLY A 50 15.31 -2.17 12.88
C GLY A 50 15.48 -3.59 13.43
N GLU A 51 16.34 -3.73 14.45
CA GLU A 51 16.60 -5.00 15.14
C GLU A 51 16.54 -4.78 16.66
N GLY A 52 15.37 -5.02 17.29
CA GLY A 52 15.26 -4.90 18.74
C GLY A 52 13.87 -5.22 19.31
N PRO A 53 13.70 -5.23 20.63
CA PRO A 53 12.39 -5.40 21.25
C PRO A 53 11.46 -4.22 20.88
N GLY A 54 10.39 -4.53 20.14
CA GLY A 54 9.43 -3.51 19.65
C GLY A 54 9.72 -3.00 18.25
N GLU A 55 10.80 -3.44 17.60
CA GLU A 55 11.13 -3.09 16.22
C GLU A 55 10.46 -4.02 15.21
N THR A 56 10.39 -3.56 13.97
CA THR A 56 9.82 -4.31 12.85
C THR A 56 10.69 -5.52 12.53
N ARG A 57 10.09 -6.71 12.42
CA ARG A 57 10.81 -7.93 12.02
C ARG A 57 10.63 -8.21 10.54
N LEU A 58 11.73 -8.48 9.85
CA LEU A 58 11.73 -8.89 8.46
C LEU A 58 11.70 -10.42 8.35
N PHE A 59 10.79 -10.94 7.54
CA PHE A 59 10.67 -12.37 7.24
C PHE A 59 10.63 -12.60 5.73
N TYR A 60 11.25 -13.66 5.29
CA TYR A 60 11.19 -14.13 3.92
C TYR A 60 10.28 -15.36 3.81
N CYS A 61 9.40 -15.37 2.82
CA CYS A 61 8.60 -16.54 2.53
C CYS A 61 9.47 -17.70 2.06
N ASP A 62 9.07 -18.92 2.40
CA ASP A 62 9.67 -20.11 1.81
C ASP A 62 9.49 -20.12 0.29
N PRO A 63 10.47 -20.61 -0.47
CA PRO A 63 10.33 -20.74 -1.91
C PRO A 63 9.07 -21.53 -2.30
N ARG A 64 8.27 -20.99 -3.22
CA ARG A 64 7.02 -21.59 -3.73
C ARG A 64 5.88 -21.71 -2.70
N ARG A 65 5.93 -20.95 -1.60
CA ARG A 65 4.88 -20.91 -0.56
C ARG A 65 4.04 -19.63 -0.71
N SER A 66 3.27 -19.53 -1.78
CA SER A 66 2.34 -18.39 -2.01
C SER A 66 1.23 -18.31 -0.95
N ASP A 67 0.89 -19.44 -0.32
CA ASP A 67 -0.06 -19.51 0.78
C ASP A 67 0.33 -18.61 1.98
N GLN A 68 1.61 -18.38 2.20
CA GLN A 68 2.11 -17.48 3.25
C GLN A 68 1.75 -16.00 3.00
N LYS A 69 1.37 -15.64 1.77
CA LYS A 69 1.00 -14.27 1.35
C LYS A 69 -0.50 -14.09 1.08
N GLY A 70 -1.37 -14.95 1.56
CA GLY A 70 -2.80 -14.90 1.24
C GLY A 70 -3.50 -13.57 1.53
N ALA A 71 -3.07 -12.80 2.53
CA ALA A 71 -3.59 -11.46 2.80
C ALA A 71 -3.14 -10.45 1.74
N CYS A 72 -1.88 -10.53 1.30
CA CYS A 72 -1.33 -9.68 0.24
C CYS A 72 -2.02 -9.97 -1.10
N GLU A 73 -2.26 -11.25 -1.42
CA GLU A 73 -2.96 -11.65 -2.64
C GLU A 73 -4.40 -11.11 -2.68
N ARG A 74 -5.11 -11.15 -1.56
CA ARG A 74 -6.46 -10.56 -1.44
C ARG A 74 -6.43 -9.05 -1.66
N ASN A 75 -5.48 -8.34 -1.08
CA ASN A 75 -5.34 -6.90 -1.33
C ASN A 75 -5.01 -6.60 -2.80
N HIS A 76 -4.22 -7.43 -3.45
CA HIS A 76 -3.97 -7.29 -4.89
C HIS A 76 -5.25 -7.45 -5.72
N VAL A 77 -6.17 -8.32 -5.33
CA VAL A 77 -7.48 -8.46 -6.02
C VAL A 77 -8.25 -7.15 -5.93
N GLU A 78 -8.30 -6.52 -4.76
CA GLU A 78 -8.99 -5.24 -4.57
C GLU A 78 -8.36 -4.11 -5.40
N ILE A 79 -7.04 -3.98 -5.36
CA ILE A 79 -6.31 -2.99 -6.16
C ILE A 79 -6.53 -3.19 -7.67
N ARG A 80 -6.63 -4.44 -8.12
CA ARG A 80 -6.85 -4.76 -9.53
C ARG A 80 -8.24 -4.44 -10.06
N LYS A 81 -9.21 -4.16 -9.21
CA LYS A 81 -10.50 -3.61 -9.64
C LYS A 81 -10.30 -2.25 -10.32
N LEU A 82 -9.37 -1.43 -9.81
CA LEU A 82 -9.03 -0.09 -10.31
C LEU A 82 -7.87 -0.10 -11.31
N LEU A 83 -6.88 -0.94 -11.06
CA LEU A 83 -5.63 -1.04 -11.80
C LEU A 83 -5.42 -2.47 -12.36
N PRO A 84 -6.22 -2.90 -13.35
CA PRO A 84 -6.16 -4.26 -13.89
C PRO A 84 -4.84 -4.51 -14.64
N LYS A 85 -4.25 -5.69 -14.42
CA LYS A 85 -3.09 -6.14 -15.21
C LYS A 85 -3.52 -6.50 -16.64
N GLY A 86 -2.66 -6.22 -17.61
CA GLY A 86 -2.89 -6.60 -19.00
C GLY A 86 -3.91 -5.76 -19.75
N SER A 87 -4.39 -4.67 -19.15
CA SER A 87 -5.35 -3.74 -19.77
C SER A 87 -4.71 -2.67 -20.67
N GLY A 88 -3.39 -2.71 -20.86
CA GLY A 88 -2.65 -1.67 -21.58
C GLY A 88 -2.25 -0.47 -20.70
N LEU A 89 -2.71 -0.42 -19.45
CA LEU A 89 -2.39 0.68 -18.54
C LEU A 89 -0.89 0.81 -18.29
N ARG A 90 -0.39 2.02 -18.46
CA ARG A 90 1.00 2.40 -18.23
C ARG A 90 1.20 2.76 -16.75
N PHE A 91 1.50 1.75 -15.93
CA PHE A 91 1.77 1.93 -14.48
C PHE A 91 2.93 2.88 -14.19
N ASP A 92 3.85 3.03 -15.13
CA ASP A 92 4.97 3.97 -15.05
C ASP A 92 4.55 5.44 -15.18
N ARG A 93 3.30 5.70 -15.59
CA ARG A 93 2.70 7.04 -15.69
C ARG A 93 1.80 7.41 -14.51
N LEU A 94 1.58 6.48 -13.58
CA LEU A 94 0.79 6.76 -12.38
C LEU A 94 1.45 7.86 -11.55
N ALA A 95 0.69 8.91 -11.28
CA ALA A 95 1.08 9.97 -10.36
C ALA A 95 0.73 9.59 -8.90
N PRO A 96 1.36 10.19 -7.89
CA PRO A 96 0.97 10.00 -6.49
C PRO A 96 -0.52 10.23 -6.24
N ALA A 97 -1.13 11.26 -6.88
CA ALA A 97 -2.55 11.54 -6.77
C ALA A 97 -3.45 10.41 -7.32
N ASP A 98 -3.01 9.69 -8.36
CA ASP A 98 -3.75 8.53 -8.89
C ASP A 98 -3.75 7.38 -7.88
N LEU A 99 -2.61 7.17 -7.21
CA LEU A 99 -2.47 6.15 -6.19
C LEU A 99 -3.25 6.51 -4.92
N ALA A 100 -3.19 7.77 -4.48
CA ALA A 100 -3.98 8.28 -3.36
C ALA A 100 -5.47 8.06 -3.59
N LEU A 101 -5.98 8.44 -4.78
CA LEU A 101 -7.38 8.23 -5.17
C LEU A 101 -7.75 6.75 -5.16
N ALA A 102 -6.95 5.89 -5.80
CA ALA A 102 -7.19 4.46 -5.82
C ALA A 102 -7.23 3.86 -4.41
N MET A 103 -6.26 4.23 -3.56
CA MET A 103 -6.18 3.73 -2.20
C MET A 103 -7.31 4.27 -1.31
N SER A 104 -7.78 5.49 -1.52
CA SER A 104 -8.94 6.05 -0.86
C SER A 104 -10.19 5.21 -1.10
N HIS A 105 -10.48 4.87 -2.35
CA HIS A 105 -11.63 4.03 -2.70
C HIS A 105 -11.48 2.59 -2.19
N VAL A 106 -10.33 1.94 -2.39
CA VAL A 106 -10.06 0.56 -1.90
C VAL A 106 -10.17 0.46 -0.38
N ASN A 107 -9.66 1.44 0.35
CA ASN A 107 -9.68 1.44 1.81
C ASN A 107 -10.98 1.96 2.43
N SER A 108 -11.90 2.47 1.62
CA SER A 108 -13.25 2.87 2.02
C SER A 108 -14.33 1.83 1.71
N GLU A 109 -13.99 0.70 1.05
CA GLU A 109 -14.91 -0.40 0.81
C GLU A 109 -15.14 -1.21 2.10
N PRO A 110 -16.40 -1.34 2.61
CA PRO A 110 -16.68 -2.15 3.79
C PRO A 110 -16.38 -3.62 3.55
N ARG A 111 -15.70 -4.27 4.50
CA ARG A 111 -15.31 -5.68 4.36
C ARG A 111 -15.93 -6.56 5.43
N GLY A 112 -16.55 -7.67 5.03
CA GLY A 112 -17.17 -8.63 5.95
C GLY A 112 -16.18 -9.16 7.00
N ALA A 113 -14.92 -9.40 6.62
CA ALA A 113 -13.86 -9.83 7.55
C ALA A 113 -13.52 -8.79 8.64
N LEU A 114 -13.91 -7.52 8.45
CA LEU A 114 -13.75 -6.42 9.41
C LEU A 114 -15.07 -6.05 10.10
N GLY A 115 -16.05 -6.96 10.13
CA GLY A 115 -17.38 -6.68 10.69
C GLY A 115 -18.11 -5.55 9.94
N PHE A 116 -17.94 -5.49 8.62
CA PHE A 116 -18.44 -4.42 7.75
C PHE A 116 -17.84 -3.03 8.02
N SER A 117 -16.77 -2.94 8.81
CA SER A 117 -15.95 -1.73 8.85
C SER A 117 -15.09 -1.60 7.60
N THR A 118 -14.67 -0.37 7.30
CA THR A 118 -13.71 -0.12 6.21
C THR A 118 -12.27 -0.35 6.68
N PRO A 119 -11.34 -0.74 5.79
CA PRO A 119 -9.91 -0.85 6.14
C PRO A 119 -9.34 0.42 6.78
N ALA A 120 -9.66 1.60 6.24
CA ALA A 120 -9.18 2.88 6.79
C ALA A 120 -9.69 3.12 8.22
N ARG A 121 -10.97 2.84 8.51
CA ARG A 121 -11.53 2.96 9.86
C ARG A 121 -10.92 1.97 10.83
N ALA A 122 -10.77 0.70 10.41
CA ALA A 122 -10.12 -0.32 11.23
C ALA A 122 -8.67 0.05 11.54
N PHE A 123 -7.93 0.57 10.56
CA PHE A 123 -6.56 1.01 10.71
C PHE A 123 -6.44 2.15 11.71
N ARG A 124 -7.27 3.20 11.60
CA ARG A 124 -7.32 4.30 12.58
C ARG A 124 -7.73 3.83 13.98
N ALA A 125 -8.69 2.91 14.08
CA ALA A 125 -9.12 2.38 15.37
C ALA A 125 -8.01 1.58 16.09
N MET A 126 -7.15 0.90 15.33
CA MET A 126 -6.07 0.08 15.87
C MET A 126 -4.81 0.88 16.21
N LEU A 127 -4.47 1.88 15.42
CA LEU A 127 -3.17 2.54 15.44
C LEU A 127 -3.23 4.06 15.69
N GLY A 128 -4.43 4.62 15.84
CA GLY A 128 -4.63 6.00 16.25
C GLY A 128 -3.89 7.02 15.39
N GLU A 129 -3.04 7.81 16.01
CA GLU A 129 -2.29 8.90 15.35
C GLU A 129 -1.30 8.40 14.30
N ASP A 130 -0.68 7.24 14.49
CA ASP A 130 0.22 6.65 13.48
C ASP A 130 -0.53 6.34 12.18
N ALA A 131 -1.77 5.81 12.30
CA ALA A 131 -2.62 5.54 11.14
C ALA A 131 -3.04 6.84 10.43
N ALA A 132 -3.42 7.86 11.20
CA ALA A 132 -3.79 9.16 10.66
C ALA A 132 -2.62 9.78 9.91
N ALA A 133 -1.44 9.83 10.52
CA ALA A 133 -0.23 10.38 9.92
C ALA A 133 0.12 9.72 8.57
N LEU A 134 0.02 8.38 8.49
CA LEU A 134 0.27 7.67 7.23
C LEU A 134 -0.79 7.98 6.17
N LEU A 135 -2.06 7.91 6.51
CA LEU A 135 -3.14 8.15 5.55
C LEU A 135 -3.05 9.58 5.00
N ASP A 136 -2.79 10.56 5.86
CA ASP A 136 -2.65 11.96 5.50
C ASP A 136 -1.41 12.19 4.61
N ALA A 137 -0.26 11.62 4.98
CA ALA A 137 0.98 11.76 4.22
C ALA A 137 0.88 11.21 2.79
N TYR A 138 0.08 10.16 2.59
CA TYR A 138 -0.17 9.56 1.28
C TYR A 138 -1.46 10.05 0.62
N GLY A 139 -2.15 11.02 1.19
CA GLY A 139 -3.38 11.60 0.64
C GLY A 139 -4.54 10.60 0.54
N VAL A 140 -4.60 9.62 1.46
CA VAL A 140 -5.67 8.61 1.49
C VAL A 140 -6.83 9.12 2.33
N GLU A 141 -7.95 9.40 1.69
CA GLU A 141 -9.15 9.98 2.28
C GLU A 141 -10.28 8.96 2.43
N ASP A 142 -11.22 9.23 3.35
CA ASP A 142 -12.43 8.44 3.46
C ASP A 142 -13.42 8.82 2.35
N VAL A 143 -13.86 7.83 1.59
CA VAL A 143 -14.88 7.98 0.55
C VAL A 143 -16.22 7.48 1.09
N ALA A 144 -17.28 8.27 0.93
CA ALA A 144 -18.62 7.85 1.33
C ALA A 144 -19.11 6.65 0.49
N LEU A 145 -19.92 5.78 1.09
CA LEU A 145 -20.36 4.54 0.43
C LEU A 145 -21.09 4.80 -0.90
N GLY A 146 -21.83 5.91 -0.98
CA GLY A 146 -22.54 6.30 -2.20
C GLY A 146 -21.64 6.81 -3.32
N ASP A 147 -20.42 7.22 -2.99
CA ASP A 147 -19.44 7.78 -3.93
C ASP A 147 -18.34 6.77 -4.29
N LEU A 148 -18.44 5.54 -3.74
CA LEU A 148 -17.46 4.50 -4.03
C LEU A 148 -17.51 4.10 -5.50
N ASP A 149 -16.38 4.19 -6.15
CA ASP A 149 -16.16 3.69 -7.50
C ASP A 149 -14.93 2.77 -7.55
N LEU A 150 -15.16 1.50 -7.73
CA LEU A 150 -14.10 0.48 -7.80
C LEU A 150 -13.95 -0.02 -9.26
N THR A 151 -14.06 0.89 -10.22
CA THR A 151 -13.88 0.58 -11.63
C THR A 151 -12.61 1.20 -12.19
N PRO A 152 -12.00 0.63 -13.25
CA PRO A 152 -10.81 1.20 -13.88
C PRO A 152 -11.02 2.63 -14.41
N GLY A 153 -12.26 3.00 -14.72
CA GLY A 153 -12.62 4.33 -15.21
C GLY A 153 -12.44 5.47 -14.19
N LEU A 154 -12.38 5.16 -12.89
CA LEU A 154 -12.22 6.18 -11.85
C LEU A 154 -10.97 7.05 -12.09
N ILE A 155 -9.83 6.41 -12.23
CA ILE A 155 -8.52 7.09 -12.39
C ILE A 155 -8.48 7.88 -13.69
N GLU A 156 -8.96 7.31 -14.79
CA GLU A 156 -8.99 8.00 -16.09
C GLU A 156 -9.86 9.25 -16.06
N ARG A 157 -11.03 9.22 -15.41
CA ARG A 157 -11.88 10.42 -15.23
C ARG A 157 -11.18 11.50 -14.42
N ALA A 158 -10.62 11.13 -13.28
CA ALA A 158 -9.91 12.07 -12.42
C ALA A 158 -8.69 12.69 -13.12
N ARG A 159 -7.97 11.91 -13.94
CA ARG A 159 -6.86 12.43 -14.78
C ARG A 159 -7.34 13.40 -15.83
N ALA A 160 -8.45 13.07 -16.51
CA ALA A 160 -9.04 13.97 -17.50
C ALA A 160 -9.47 15.31 -16.88
N GLU A 161 -10.05 15.30 -15.69
CA GLU A 161 -10.44 16.49 -14.94
C GLU A 161 -9.23 17.36 -14.54
N ARG A 162 -8.08 16.73 -14.23
CA ARG A 162 -6.82 17.42 -13.92
C ARG A 162 -6.05 17.88 -15.18
N GLY A 163 -6.47 17.44 -16.37
CA GLY A 163 -5.75 17.69 -17.62
C GLY A 163 -4.50 16.81 -17.81
N ASP A 164 -4.42 15.70 -17.10
CA ASP A 164 -3.32 14.73 -17.21
C ASP A 164 -3.48 13.86 -18.46
N ALA A 165 -2.36 13.37 -19.01
CA ALA A 165 -2.40 12.40 -20.10
C ALA A 165 -3.01 11.06 -19.64
N PRO A 166 -3.77 10.34 -20.51
CA PRO A 166 -4.35 9.05 -20.18
C PRO A 166 -3.27 8.00 -19.86
N LEU A 167 -3.66 6.97 -19.12
CA LEU A 167 -2.76 5.85 -18.75
C LEU A 167 -2.68 4.77 -19.85
N ALA A 168 -3.68 4.70 -20.71
CA ALA A 168 -3.70 3.76 -21.82
C ALA A 168 -2.97 4.33 -23.06
#